data_86dcc216095801789309c47f32e59eb0
#
_entry.id   86dcc216095801789309c47f32e59eb0
#
_cell.length_a   1.000
_cell.length_b   1.000
_cell.length_c   1.000
_cell.angle_alpha   90.00
_cell.angle_beta   90.00
_cell.angle_gamma   90.00
#
_symmetry.space_group_name_H-M   'P 1'
#
loop_
_entity.id
_entity.type
_entity.pdbx_description
1 polymer ?
#
loop_
_entity_poly.entity_id
_entity_poly.type
_entity_poly.pdbx_seq_one_letter_code
_entity_poly.pdbx_strand_id
1 'polypeptide(L)'
;MIYASAPGKLNLFFEVGALRADGYHPVISIYQSLAIRQRVGVQASDRWEVSTTGNLPKQQLDRVPTDESNLCVIAAKELAKYVGMQSVQPMKFFTHKEVPVAAGLAGGSADAAASLLALNQAWNLGLDFQQLTEVASKVGSDVPFSLLGGTALGLDTGIQLQKLENLPLQHVVLLVSPIGLSTREVFLAFDQMFPAGDINQSAEMVVAGIGAMQRVGKNSLLQPALSLREELKEYQHLIEGTTGYLSGSGPTIYFITEDKDQATAWNQKLSSLGHFTIMTTTSPTGALLG
;
A
#
# COMPACT_ATOMS: atom_id res chain seq x y z
N MET A 1 13.18 -15.98 -17.01
CA MET A 1 12.78 -15.11 -15.90
C MET A 1 11.68 -14.21 -16.40
N ILE A 2 10.56 -14.11 -15.67
CA ILE A 2 9.41 -13.24 -15.99
C ILE A 2 9.40 -12.11 -14.95
N TYR A 3 9.16 -10.90 -15.42
CA TYR A 3 9.09 -9.72 -14.56
C TYR A 3 7.69 -9.11 -14.56
N ALA A 4 7.31 -8.54 -13.43
CA ALA A 4 6.14 -7.70 -13.29
C ALA A 4 6.41 -6.59 -12.28
N SER A 5 5.54 -5.60 -12.27
CA SER A 5 5.61 -4.49 -11.31
C SER A 5 4.22 -4.13 -10.79
N ALA A 6 4.16 -3.61 -9.57
CA ALA A 6 2.93 -3.08 -9.01
C ALA A 6 3.20 -1.80 -8.18
N PRO A 7 2.23 -0.87 -8.13
CA PRO A 7 2.42 0.43 -7.49
C PRO A 7 2.34 0.35 -5.97
N GLY A 8 3.00 1.27 -5.28
CA GLY A 8 2.62 1.67 -3.93
C GLY A 8 1.27 2.39 -3.91
N LYS A 9 0.69 2.59 -2.71
CA LYS A 9 -0.60 3.28 -2.56
C LYS A 9 -0.56 4.33 -1.46
N LEU A 10 -1.54 5.23 -1.53
CA LEU A 10 -2.01 6.06 -0.43
C LEU A 10 -3.46 5.71 -0.08
N ASN A 11 -3.86 6.04 1.15
CA ASN A 11 -5.26 6.23 1.48
C ASN A 11 -5.51 7.74 1.48
N LEU A 12 -6.25 8.24 0.48
CA LEU A 12 -6.65 9.65 0.45
C LEU A 12 -7.76 9.93 1.46
N PHE A 13 -8.54 8.89 1.78
CA PHE A 13 -9.56 8.87 2.81
C PHE A 13 -9.55 7.49 3.48
N PHE A 14 -9.72 7.43 4.80
CA PHE A 14 -9.76 6.16 5.52
C PHE A 14 -10.60 6.28 6.80
N GLU A 15 -11.78 5.71 6.80
CA GLU A 15 -12.62 5.52 7.99
C GLU A 15 -12.68 4.03 8.38
N VAL A 16 -12.68 3.78 9.68
CA VAL A 16 -12.64 2.44 10.27
C VAL A 16 -13.84 2.27 11.17
N GLY A 17 -14.60 1.20 10.95
CA GLY A 17 -15.75 0.84 11.78
C GLY A 17 -15.36 0.02 13.01
N ALA A 18 -16.36 -0.33 13.82
CA ALA A 18 -16.18 -1.16 15.00
C ALA A 18 -15.63 -2.56 14.65
N LEU A 19 -14.87 -3.13 15.57
CA LEU A 19 -14.36 -4.50 15.45
C LEU A 19 -15.52 -5.50 15.31
N ARG A 20 -15.48 -6.35 14.28
CA ARG A 20 -16.47 -7.39 14.04
C ARG A 20 -16.11 -8.69 14.78
N ALA A 21 -17.07 -9.59 14.87
CA ALA A 21 -16.87 -10.91 15.49
C ALA A 21 -15.86 -11.81 14.76
N ASP A 22 -15.58 -11.51 13.47
CA ASP A 22 -14.54 -12.20 12.67
C ASP A 22 -13.13 -11.66 12.92
N GLY A 23 -12.97 -10.65 13.78
CA GLY A 23 -11.69 -10.04 14.13
C GLY A 23 -11.21 -8.97 13.15
N TYR A 24 -12.06 -8.53 12.21
CA TYR A 24 -11.76 -7.47 11.25
C TYR A 24 -12.64 -6.24 11.47
N HIS A 25 -12.19 -5.11 10.94
CA HIS A 25 -12.94 -3.86 10.90
C HIS A 25 -13.52 -3.64 9.51
N PRO A 26 -14.79 -3.23 9.39
CA PRO A 26 -15.26 -2.64 8.14
C PRO A 26 -14.56 -1.30 7.94
N VAL A 27 -14.23 -1.00 6.69
CA VAL A 27 -13.59 0.27 6.33
C VAL A 27 -14.31 0.93 5.16
N ILE A 28 -14.18 2.26 5.08
CA ILE A 28 -14.42 3.04 3.87
C ILE A 28 -13.11 3.74 3.53
N SER A 29 -12.52 3.41 2.41
CA SER A 29 -11.24 3.95 1.99
C SER A 29 -11.26 4.42 0.54
N ILE A 30 -10.62 5.55 0.26
CA ILE A 30 -10.22 5.91 -1.09
C ILE A 30 -8.74 5.60 -1.23
N TYR A 31 -8.46 4.60 -2.03
CA TYR A 31 -7.10 4.23 -2.43
C TYR A 31 -6.66 5.03 -3.65
N GLN A 32 -5.39 5.39 -3.67
CA GLN A 32 -4.73 6.01 -4.82
C GLN A 32 -3.36 5.36 -5.04
N SER A 33 -3.12 4.83 -6.22
CA SER A 33 -1.80 4.30 -6.56
C SER A 33 -0.79 5.42 -6.86
N LEU A 34 0.47 5.11 -6.59
CA LEU A 34 1.63 5.98 -6.78
C LEU A 34 2.46 5.55 -8.01
N ALA A 35 3.25 6.47 -8.54
CA ALA A 35 4.19 6.17 -9.63
C ALA A 35 5.39 5.33 -9.15
N ILE A 36 5.77 5.39 -7.87
CA ILE A 36 6.77 4.46 -7.30
C ILE A 36 6.21 3.05 -7.27
N ARG A 37 7.02 2.08 -7.71
CA ARG A 37 6.58 0.71 -7.95
C ARG A 37 7.56 -0.31 -7.37
N GLN A 38 7.04 -1.41 -6.94
CA GLN A 38 7.82 -2.62 -6.72
C GLN A 38 7.99 -3.38 -8.02
N ARG A 39 9.16 -3.96 -8.24
CA ARG A 39 9.41 -4.85 -9.38
C ARG A 39 9.77 -6.22 -8.86
N VAL A 40 9.19 -7.25 -9.46
CA VAL A 40 9.42 -8.64 -9.06
C VAL A 40 9.75 -9.46 -10.31
N GLY A 41 10.89 -10.16 -10.25
CA GLY A 41 11.25 -11.20 -11.19
C GLY A 41 11.00 -12.58 -10.58
N VAL A 42 10.51 -13.54 -11.35
CA VAL A 42 10.29 -14.92 -10.90
C VAL A 42 11.07 -15.91 -11.75
N GLN A 43 11.66 -16.91 -11.10
CA GLN A 43 12.43 -17.98 -11.73
C GLN A 43 12.23 -19.30 -10.96
N ALA A 44 12.15 -20.42 -11.66
CA ALA A 44 12.15 -21.75 -11.02
C ALA A 44 13.41 -21.97 -10.18
N SER A 45 13.25 -22.61 -9.02
CA SER A 45 14.32 -22.90 -8.06
C SER A 45 14.08 -24.24 -7.38
N ASP A 46 15.08 -24.73 -6.62
CA ASP A 46 14.97 -25.94 -5.80
C ASP A 46 14.38 -25.66 -4.41
N ARG A 47 14.27 -24.38 -4.04
CA ARG A 47 13.70 -23.93 -2.76
C ARG A 47 13.02 -22.56 -2.91
N TRP A 48 12.09 -22.27 -1.99
CA TRP A 48 11.50 -20.94 -1.86
C TRP A 48 12.55 -19.97 -1.31
N GLU A 49 12.82 -18.91 -2.05
CA GLU A 49 13.73 -17.85 -1.60
C GLU A 49 13.35 -16.49 -2.20
N VAL A 50 13.64 -15.42 -1.46
CA VAL A 50 13.46 -14.04 -1.91
C VAL A 50 14.79 -13.32 -1.81
N SER A 51 15.22 -12.72 -2.91
CA SER A 51 16.41 -11.88 -3.00
C SER A 51 15.97 -10.43 -3.21
N THR A 52 16.30 -9.55 -2.27
CA THR A 52 15.84 -8.16 -2.25
C THR A 52 16.96 -7.20 -2.56
N THR A 53 16.69 -6.28 -3.48
CA THR A 53 17.49 -5.09 -3.79
C THR A 53 16.60 -3.85 -3.75
N GLY A 54 17.14 -2.67 -3.96
CA GLY A 54 16.30 -1.47 -4.07
C GLY A 54 17.03 -0.18 -3.80
N ASN A 55 16.32 0.93 -3.94
CA ASN A 55 16.81 2.29 -3.73
C ASN A 55 16.53 2.81 -2.30
N LEU A 56 16.08 1.91 -1.40
CA LEU A 56 15.77 2.23 -0.02
C LEU A 56 16.99 2.08 0.89
N PRO A 57 17.02 2.76 2.05
CA PRO A 57 18.06 2.55 3.05
C PRO A 57 18.21 1.05 3.41
N LYS A 58 19.46 0.61 3.59
CA LYS A 58 19.76 -0.81 3.90
C LYS A 58 18.94 -1.36 5.04
N GLN A 59 18.74 -0.57 6.11
CA GLN A 59 17.92 -0.96 7.26
C GLN A 59 16.47 -1.31 6.91
N GLN A 60 15.90 -0.70 5.86
CA GLN A 60 14.56 -1.07 5.36
C GLN A 60 14.61 -2.36 4.54
N LEU A 61 15.63 -2.51 3.68
CA LEU A 61 15.79 -3.73 2.87
C LEU A 61 16.01 -4.96 3.74
N ASP A 62 16.78 -4.84 4.83
CA ASP A 62 17.07 -5.93 5.78
C ASP A 62 15.82 -6.41 6.56
N ARG A 63 14.71 -5.64 6.55
CA ARG A 63 13.42 -6.03 7.15
C ARG A 63 12.55 -6.89 6.24
N VAL A 64 12.88 -7.02 4.97
CA VAL A 64 12.11 -7.83 4.02
C VAL A 64 12.35 -9.30 4.30
N PRO A 65 11.33 -10.11 4.62
CA PRO A 65 11.51 -11.55 4.83
C PRO A 65 12.11 -12.22 3.58
N THR A 66 13.06 -13.12 3.78
CA THR A 66 13.73 -13.85 2.69
C THR A 66 13.25 -15.29 2.56
N ASP A 67 12.32 -15.70 3.42
CA ASP A 67 11.77 -17.05 3.56
C ASP A 67 10.29 -17.12 3.13
N GLU A 68 9.63 -18.21 3.51
CA GLU A 68 8.24 -18.51 3.15
C GLU A 68 7.20 -17.58 3.78
N SER A 69 7.57 -16.73 4.73
CA SER A 69 6.71 -15.69 5.30
C SER A 69 6.58 -14.45 4.38
N ASN A 70 7.42 -14.36 3.35
CA ASN A 70 7.33 -13.28 2.38
C ASN A 70 6.05 -13.40 1.54
N LEU A 71 5.38 -12.26 1.33
CA LEU A 71 4.11 -12.21 0.59
C LEU A 71 4.23 -12.70 -0.87
N CYS A 72 5.41 -12.63 -1.50
CA CYS A 72 5.64 -13.24 -2.82
C CYS A 72 5.47 -14.75 -2.79
N VAL A 73 6.00 -15.41 -1.74
CA VAL A 73 5.90 -16.87 -1.57
C VAL A 73 4.48 -17.26 -1.18
N ILE A 74 3.84 -16.50 -0.29
CA ILE A 74 2.43 -16.71 0.08
C ILE A 74 1.54 -16.59 -1.17
N ALA A 75 1.76 -15.57 -2.00
CA ALA A 75 1.03 -15.37 -3.26
C ALA A 75 1.19 -16.57 -4.21
N ALA A 76 2.42 -17.11 -4.35
CA ALA A 76 2.65 -18.29 -5.16
C ALA A 76 1.90 -19.52 -4.66
N LYS A 77 1.91 -19.75 -3.34
CA LYS A 77 1.21 -20.88 -2.73
C LYS A 77 -0.32 -20.76 -2.86
N GLU A 78 -0.88 -19.57 -2.62
CA GLU A 78 -2.32 -19.34 -2.79
C GLU A 78 -2.74 -19.46 -4.27
N LEU A 79 -1.91 -18.97 -5.21
CA LEU A 79 -2.16 -19.14 -6.64
C LEU A 79 -2.15 -20.61 -7.06
N ALA A 80 -1.14 -21.38 -6.62
CA ALA A 80 -1.05 -22.80 -6.90
C ALA A 80 -2.24 -23.59 -6.33
N LYS A 81 -2.65 -23.27 -5.12
CA LYS A 81 -3.83 -23.84 -4.47
C LYS A 81 -5.12 -23.51 -5.24
N TYR A 82 -5.27 -22.28 -5.70
CA TYR A 82 -6.42 -21.84 -6.49
C TYR A 82 -6.60 -22.63 -7.77
N VAL A 83 -5.50 -22.90 -8.48
CA VAL A 83 -5.54 -23.70 -9.73
C VAL A 83 -5.43 -25.21 -9.51
N GLY A 84 -5.40 -25.69 -8.27
CA GLY A 84 -5.41 -27.12 -7.95
C GLY A 84 -4.10 -27.86 -8.22
N MET A 85 -2.95 -27.16 -8.21
CA MET A 85 -1.64 -27.83 -8.37
C MET A 85 -1.36 -28.80 -7.22
N GLN A 86 -1.13 -30.07 -7.53
CA GLN A 86 -0.83 -31.13 -6.55
C GLN A 86 0.60 -30.99 -5.98
N SER A 87 1.54 -30.52 -6.80
CA SER A 87 2.90 -30.19 -6.41
C SER A 87 3.32 -28.89 -7.07
N VAL A 88 3.99 -28.05 -6.32
CA VAL A 88 4.45 -26.73 -6.80
C VAL A 88 5.96 -26.70 -6.75
N GLN A 89 6.57 -26.50 -7.92
CA GLN A 89 8.01 -26.24 -7.97
C GLN A 89 8.30 -24.94 -7.24
N PRO A 90 9.22 -24.92 -6.27
CA PRO A 90 9.62 -23.70 -5.62
C PRO A 90 10.15 -22.67 -6.62
N MET A 91 9.96 -21.40 -6.27
CA MET A 91 10.39 -20.27 -7.07
C MET A 91 11.35 -19.38 -6.28
N LYS A 92 12.27 -18.77 -6.98
CA LYS A 92 13.07 -17.66 -6.51
C LYS A 92 12.46 -16.35 -6.99
N PHE A 93 12.27 -15.43 -6.05
CA PHE A 93 11.80 -14.07 -6.31
C PHE A 93 12.95 -13.09 -6.22
N PHE A 94 13.03 -12.20 -7.18
CA PHE A 94 13.98 -11.07 -7.21
C PHE A 94 13.16 -9.79 -7.05
N THR A 95 13.14 -9.22 -5.86
CA THR A 95 12.40 -7.99 -5.60
C THR A 95 13.30 -6.78 -5.67
N HIS A 96 12.83 -5.72 -6.34
CA HIS A 96 13.47 -4.41 -6.33
C HIS A 96 12.53 -3.40 -5.67
N LYS A 97 12.95 -2.87 -4.51
CA LYS A 97 12.12 -2.06 -3.61
C LYS A 97 12.33 -0.56 -3.85
N GLU A 98 11.25 0.11 -4.26
CA GLU A 98 11.16 1.57 -4.30
C GLU A 98 10.10 2.10 -3.30
N VAL A 99 9.12 1.26 -2.94
CA VAL A 99 8.10 1.60 -1.94
C VAL A 99 8.62 1.27 -0.55
N PRO A 100 8.69 2.22 0.38
CA PRO A 100 9.18 2.02 1.75
C PRO A 100 8.52 0.84 2.48
N VAL A 101 9.32 0.13 3.26
CA VAL A 101 8.92 -1.08 3.99
C VAL A 101 8.24 -0.71 5.31
N ALA A 102 7.11 -1.36 5.63
CA ALA A 102 6.31 -1.12 6.85
C ALA A 102 5.96 0.36 7.05
N ALA A 103 5.58 1.04 5.96
CA ALA A 103 5.38 2.49 5.91
C ALA A 103 3.92 2.92 5.62
N GLY A 104 2.95 2.01 5.64
CA GLY A 104 1.55 2.33 5.29
C GLY A 104 1.29 2.49 3.77
N LEU A 105 2.29 2.17 2.93
CA LEU A 105 2.27 2.36 1.47
C LEU A 105 2.06 1.05 0.68
N ALA A 106 1.74 -0.05 1.35
CA ALA A 106 1.46 -1.38 0.81
C ALA A 106 2.59 -1.99 -0.06
N GLY A 107 3.87 -1.71 0.26
CA GLY A 107 5.01 -2.22 -0.53
C GLY A 107 5.07 -3.75 -0.63
N GLY A 108 4.74 -4.48 0.44
CA GLY A 108 4.66 -5.94 0.43
C GLY A 108 3.49 -6.47 -0.40
N SER A 109 2.34 -5.79 -0.36
CA SER A 109 1.17 -6.12 -1.18
C SER A 109 1.44 -5.88 -2.67
N ALA A 110 2.20 -4.83 -3.00
CA ALA A 110 2.66 -4.58 -4.36
C ALA A 110 3.62 -5.69 -4.86
N ASP A 111 4.55 -6.17 -4.00
CA ASP A 111 5.38 -7.33 -4.34
C ASP A 111 4.51 -8.57 -4.62
N ALA A 112 3.52 -8.84 -3.79
CA ALA A 112 2.60 -9.98 -3.97
C ALA A 112 1.79 -9.86 -5.27
N ALA A 113 1.22 -8.67 -5.55
CA ALA A 113 0.46 -8.42 -6.77
C ALA A 113 1.33 -8.62 -8.04
N ALA A 114 2.54 -8.06 -8.04
CA ALA A 114 3.51 -8.29 -9.12
C ALA A 114 3.87 -9.78 -9.25
N SER A 115 4.04 -10.48 -8.12
CA SER A 115 4.31 -11.93 -8.13
C SER A 115 3.17 -12.73 -8.74
N LEU A 116 1.91 -12.45 -8.38
CA LEU A 116 0.73 -13.11 -8.97
C LEU A 116 0.71 -12.96 -10.49
N LEU A 117 0.95 -11.74 -10.98
CA LEU A 117 0.96 -11.47 -12.41
C LEU A 117 2.11 -12.19 -13.13
N ALA A 118 3.34 -12.12 -12.56
CA ALA A 118 4.51 -12.81 -13.11
C ALA A 118 4.37 -14.33 -13.10
N LEU A 119 3.79 -14.91 -12.04
CA LEU A 119 3.54 -16.35 -11.93
C LEU A 119 2.43 -16.84 -12.86
N ASN A 120 1.36 -16.05 -13.02
CA ASN A 120 0.32 -16.35 -14.01
C ASN A 120 0.92 -16.55 -15.40
N GLN A 121 1.85 -15.69 -15.78
CA GLN A 121 2.59 -15.80 -17.05
C GLN A 121 3.60 -16.94 -17.01
N ALA A 122 4.42 -17.09 -15.95
CA ALA A 122 5.49 -18.08 -15.85
C ALA A 122 4.95 -19.52 -15.85
N TRP A 123 3.82 -19.75 -15.23
CA TRP A 123 3.15 -21.05 -15.14
C TRP A 123 2.13 -21.26 -16.27
N ASN A 124 1.97 -20.26 -17.17
CA ASN A 124 1.05 -20.29 -18.30
C ASN A 124 -0.40 -20.64 -17.90
N LEU A 125 -0.89 -20.01 -16.84
CA LEU A 125 -2.20 -20.32 -16.25
C LEU A 125 -3.36 -19.69 -17.01
N GLY A 126 -3.14 -18.53 -17.65
CA GLY A 126 -4.16 -17.82 -18.42
C GLY A 126 -5.29 -17.25 -17.57
N LEU A 127 -5.06 -17.03 -16.26
CA LEU A 127 -6.06 -16.45 -15.37
C LEU A 127 -6.35 -15.00 -15.76
N ASP A 128 -7.63 -14.64 -15.73
CA ASP A 128 -8.08 -13.27 -15.95
C ASP A 128 -7.91 -12.40 -14.69
N PHE A 129 -8.22 -11.11 -14.84
CA PHE A 129 -8.09 -10.15 -13.75
C PHE A 129 -8.97 -10.49 -12.54
N GLN A 130 -10.18 -10.99 -12.76
CA GLN A 130 -11.10 -11.36 -11.66
C GLN A 130 -10.54 -12.52 -10.86
N GLN A 131 -10.09 -13.58 -11.53
CA GLN A 131 -9.49 -14.74 -10.90
C GLN A 131 -8.23 -14.40 -10.10
N LEU A 132 -7.36 -13.53 -10.65
CA LEU A 132 -6.18 -13.03 -9.93
C LEU A 132 -6.57 -12.20 -8.71
N THR A 133 -7.65 -11.41 -8.77
CA THR A 133 -8.17 -10.63 -7.65
C THR A 133 -8.73 -11.52 -6.53
N GLU A 134 -9.38 -12.62 -6.89
CA GLU A 134 -9.84 -13.63 -5.92
C GLU A 134 -8.67 -14.25 -5.15
N VAL A 135 -7.58 -14.58 -5.84
CA VAL A 135 -6.35 -15.06 -5.18
C VAL A 135 -5.73 -13.96 -4.32
N ALA A 136 -5.61 -12.75 -4.86
CA ALA A 136 -5.02 -11.60 -4.18
C ALA A 136 -5.69 -11.30 -2.84
N SER A 137 -7.03 -11.41 -2.76
CA SER A 137 -7.81 -11.18 -1.54
C SER A 137 -7.47 -12.15 -0.39
N LYS A 138 -6.92 -13.33 -0.71
CA LYS A 138 -6.47 -14.34 0.28
C LYS A 138 -5.04 -14.12 0.73
N VAL A 139 -4.26 -13.34 -0.03
CA VAL A 139 -2.87 -13.00 0.30
C VAL A 139 -2.80 -11.81 1.25
N GLY A 140 -3.65 -10.79 1.03
CA GLY A 140 -3.73 -9.62 1.90
C GLY A 140 -4.69 -8.57 1.37
N SER A 141 -5.24 -7.73 2.26
CA SER A 141 -6.31 -6.76 1.94
C SER A 141 -5.89 -5.69 0.93
N ASP A 142 -4.63 -5.28 0.88
CA ASP A 142 -4.15 -4.28 -0.09
C ASP A 142 -3.69 -4.91 -1.44
N VAL A 143 -3.58 -6.25 -1.54
CA VAL A 143 -3.09 -6.92 -2.76
C VAL A 143 -4.04 -6.76 -3.94
N PRO A 144 -5.38 -6.87 -3.78
CA PRO A 144 -6.34 -6.59 -4.85
C PRO A 144 -6.20 -5.18 -5.41
N PHE A 145 -6.02 -4.17 -4.54
CA PHE A 145 -5.82 -2.80 -5.00
C PHE A 145 -4.49 -2.63 -5.76
N SER A 146 -3.41 -3.28 -5.31
CA SER A 146 -2.12 -3.24 -6.03
C SER A 146 -2.21 -3.86 -7.44
N LEU A 147 -3.13 -4.83 -7.67
CA LEU A 147 -3.47 -5.32 -9.00
C LEU A 147 -4.26 -4.28 -9.82
N LEU A 148 -5.30 -3.69 -9.22
CA LEU A 148 -6.26 -2.79 -9.88
C LEU A 148 -5.62 -1.43 -10.23
N GLY A 149 -5.00 -0.78 -9.26
CA GLY A 149 -4.41 0.55 -9.36
C GLY A 149 -5.39 1.68 -9.64
N GLY A 150 -4.85 2.86 -9.91
CA GLY A 150 -5.62 4.09 -10.13
C GLY A 150 -6.22 4.63 -8.85
N THR A 151 -7.45 5.17 -8.95
CA THR A 151 -8.28 5.59 -7.82
C THR A 151 -9.39 4.57 -7.60
N ALA A 152 -9.59 4.10 -6.38
CA ALA A 152 -10.65 3.14 -6.07
C ALA A 152 -11.25 3.37 -4.67
N LEU A 153 -12.56 3.16 -4.57
CA LEU A 153 -13.25 2.97 -3.30
C LEU A 153 -13.03 1.54 -2.82
N GLY A 154 -12.60 1.38 -1.58
CA GLY A 154 -12.49 0.11 -0.89
C GLY A 154 -13.48 0.03 0.25
N LEU A 155 -14.23 -1.05 0.31
CA LEU A 155 -15.24 -1.37 1.32
C LEU A 155 -14.94 -2.72 1.98
N ASP A 156 -15.72 -3.06 2.99
CA ASP A 156 -15.56 -4.23 3.85
C ASP A 156 -14.20 -4.17 4.56
N THR A 157 -13.33 -5.15 4.40
CA THR A 157 -11.94 -5.11 4.92
C THR A 157 -10.96 -4.40 3.96
N GLY A 158 -11.47 -3.64 3.01
CA GLY A 158 -10.71 -2.99 1.95
C GLY A 158 -10.58 -3.82 0.67
N ILE A 159 -11.10 -5.04 0.66
CA ILE A 159 -11.00 -5.98 -0.47
C ILE A 159 -12.11 -5.81 -1.53
N GLN A 160 -13.27 -5.27 -1.14
CA GLN A 160 -14.34 -4.95 -2.09
C GLN A 160 -14.01 -3.62 -2.77
N LEU A 161 -13.48 -3.71 -3.98
CA LEU A 161 -12.99 -2.56 -4.72
C LEU A 161 -13.97 -2.14 -5.80
N GLN A 162 -14.28 -0.85 -5.82
CA GLN A 162 -14.94 -0.17 -6.93
C GLN A 162 -13.97 0.81 -7.56
N LYS A 163 -13.60 0.59 -8.82
CA LYS A 163 -12.76 1.53 -9.57
C LYS A 163 -13.52 2.84 -9.76
N LEU A 164 -12.84 3.95 -9.46
CA LEU A 164 -13.34 5.30 -9.67
C LEU A 164 -12.67 5.94 -10.90
N GLU A 165 -13.20 7.08 -11.31
CA GLU A 165 -12.50 7.94 -12.24
C GLU A 165 -11.16 8.39 -11.64
N ASN A 166 -10.09 8.33 -12.43
CA ASN A 166 -8.78 8.74 -11.96
C ASN A 166 -8.78 10.24 -11.67
N LEU A 167 -8.23 10.59 -10.51
CA LEU A 167 -7.99 11.99 -10.16
C LEU A 167 -6.99 12.63 -11.12
N PRO A 168 -7.03 13.96 -11.30
CA PRO A 168 -5.96 14.69 -11.96
C PRO A 168 -4.60 14.35 -11.37
N LEU A 169 -3.54 14.46 -12.18
CA LEU A 169 -2.19 14.19 -11.73
C LEU A 169 -1.85 15.04 -10.49
N GLN A 170 -1.46 14.38 -9.43
CA GLN A 170 -0.99 15.01 -8.21
C GLN A 170 0.48 14.71 -7.98
N HIS A 171 1.25 15.70 -7.53
CA HIS A 171 2.59 15.54 -7.01
C HIS A 171 2.52 15.22 -5.51
N VAL A 172 3.28 14.22 -5.09
CA VAL A 172 3.25 13.70 -3.72
C VAL A 172 4.66 13.70 -3.15
N VAL A 173 4.80 14.23 -1.95
CA VAL A 173 6.03 14.11 -1.16
C VAL A 173 5.74 13.22 0.03
N LEU A 174 6.42 12.09 0.09
CA LEU A 174 6.35 11.13 1.20
C LEU A 174 7.44 11.47 2.21
N LEU A 175 7.05 11.75 3.43
CA LEU A 175 7.95 11.85 4.58
C LEU A 175 7.92 10.51 5.31
N VAL A 176 9.00 9.75 5.19
CA VAL A 176 9.09 8.38 5.69
C VAL A 176 9.79 8.35 7.03
N SER A 177 9.09 7.96 8.09
CA SER A 177 9.71 7.79 9.40
C SER A 177 10.76 6.66 9.37
N PRO A 178 11.93 6.84 10.01
CA PRO A 178 12.94 5.80 10.13
C PRO A 178 12.48 4.61 10.99
N ILE A 179 11.48 4.83 11.84
CA ILE A 179 10.92 3.81 12.73
C ILE A 179 9.58 3.37 12.18
N GLY A 180 9.46 2.09 11.85
CA GLY A 180 8.21 1.49 11.40
C GLY A 180 7.12 1.51 12.48
N LEU A 181 5.87 1.40 12.08
CA LEU A 181 4.71 1.28 12.95
C LEU A 181 3.94 0.01 12.59
N SER A 182 3.61 -0.76 13.61
CA SER A 182 2.86 -2.00 13.43
C SER A 182 1.38 -1.69 13.17
N THR A 183 0.86 -2.11 12.03
CA THR A 183 -0.57 -1.97 11.71
C THR A 183 -1.45 -2.57 12.82
N ARG A 184 -1.06 -3.73 13.35
CA ARG A 184 -1.79 -4.38 14.45
C ARG A 184 -1.85 -3.51 15.71
N GLU A 185 -0.73 -2.89 16.10
CA GLU A 185 -0.68 -2.02 17.29
C GLU A 185 -1.54 -0.77 17.10
N VAL A 186 -1.55 -0.20 15.90
CA VAL A 186 -2.39 0.97 15.58
C VAL A 186 -3.87 0.62 15.65
N PHE A 187 -4.30 -0.55 15.13
CA PHE A 187 -5.68 -0.99 15.25
C PHE A 187 -6.07 -1.33 16.69
N LEU A 188 -5.18 -1.91 17.50
CA LEU A 188 -5.43 -2.11 18.94
C LEU A 188 -5.60 -0.78 19.69
N ALA A 189 -4.80 0.23 19.36
CA ALA A 189 -4.97 1.57 19.92
C ALA A 189 -6.28 2.22 19.42
N PHE A 190 -6.67 1.98 18.16
CA PHE A 190 -7.96 2.42 17.62
C PHE A 190 -9.13 1.84 18.40
N ASP A 191 -9.14 0.53 18.68
CA ASP A 191 -10.20 -0.15 19.44
C ASP A 191 -10.40 0.43 20.84
N GLN A 192 -9.29 0.82 21.49
CA GLN A 192 -9.33 1.45 22.81
C GLN A 192 -9.91 2.86 22.76
N MET A 193 -9.63 3.62 21.69
CA MET A 193 -10.08 5.01 21.54
C MET A 193 -11.49 5.11 20.95
N PHE A 194 -11.85 4.20 20.04
CA PHE A 194 -13.07 4.22 19.25
C PHE A 194 -13.79 2.87 19.24
N PRO A 195 -14.26 2.37 20.39
CA PRO A 195 -14.86 1.03 20.48
C PRO A 195 -16.12 0.85 19.62
N ALA A 196 -16.82 1.96 19.29
CA ALA A 196 -17.96 1.98 18.37
C ALA A 196 -17.56 2.17 16.90
N GLY A 197 -16.26 2.28 16.60
CA GLY A 197 -15.77 2.69 15.30
C GLY A 197 -15.86 4.21 15.05
N ASP A 198 -15.41 4.64 13.86
CA ASP A 198 -15.37 6.06 13.45
C ASP A 198 -15.91 6.25 12.01
N ILE A 199 -16.76 5.33 11.51
CA ILE A 199 -17.45 5.55 10.24
C ILE A 199 -18.61 6.50 10.45
N ASN A 200 -18.49 7.70 9.87
CA ASN A 200 -19.48 8.78 10.02
C ASN A 200 -20.08 9.23 8.68
N GLN A 201 -19.67 8.62 7.56
CA GLN A 201 -20.07 9.01 6.23
C GLN A 201 -20.50 7.81 5.40
N SER A 202 -21.39 8.01 4.43
CA SER A 202 -21.67 6.96 3.44
C SER A 202 -20.59 6.94 2.35
N ALA A 203 -20.45 5.81 1.69
CA ALA A 203 -19.50 5.64 0.59
C ALA A 203 -19.74 6.65 -0.53
N GLU A 204 -21.02 6.94 -0.85
CA GLU A 204 -21.42 7.90 -1.89
C GLU A 204 -20.96 9.32 -1.54
N MET A 205 -21.11 9.73 -0.27
CA MET A 205 -20.64 11.05 0.20
C MET A 205 -19.12 11.18 0.13
N VAL A 206 -18.39 10.08 0.43
CA VAL A 206 -16.93 10.04 0.34
C VAL A 206 -16.49 10.17 -1.10
N VAL A 207 -17.08 9.39 -2.02
CA VAL A 207 -16.75 9.44 -3.46
C VAL A 207 -17.03 10.82 -4.04
N ALA A 208 -18.19 11.41 -3.74
CA ALA A 208 -18.54 12.75 -4.22
C ALA A 208 -17.56 13.83 -3.74
N GLY A 209 -17.06 13.71 -2.49
CA GLY A 209 -16.12 14.69 -1.92
C GLY A 209 -14.69 14.53 -2.40
N ILE A 210 -14.27 13.31 -2.81
CA ILE A 210 -12.87 13.08 -3.18
C ILE A 210 -12.52 13.71 -4.53
N GLY A 211 -13.45 13.72 -5.48
CA GLY A 211 -13.25 14.34 -6.81
C GLY A 211 -12.94 15.84 -6.72
N ALA A 212 -13.45 16.52 -5.70
CA ALA A 212 -13.14 17.92 -5.42
C ALA A 212 -11.97 18.11 -4.43
N MET A 213 -11.22 17.06 -4.10
CA MET A 213 -10.13 17.04 -3.10
C MET A 213 -10.54 17.52 -1.68
N GLN A 214 -11.84 17.69 -1.42
CA GLN A 214 -12.36 18.26 -0.17
C GLN A 214 -12.27 17.29 1.02
N ARG A 215 -12.07 15.99 0.76
CA ARG A 215 -12.03 14.94 1.79
C ARG A 215 -10.69 14.23 1.89
N VAL A 216 -9.67 14.75 1.20
CA VAL A 216 -8.31 14.20 1.30
C VAL A 216 -7.78 14.39 2.72
N GLY A 217 -7.17 13.34 3.23
CA GLY A 217 -6.42 13.36 4.49
C GLY A 217 -7.20 12.92 5.73
N LYS A 218 -8.53 12.70 5.65
CA LYS A 218 -9.24 12.07 6.77
C LYS A 218 -8.74 10.64 6.95
N ASN A 219 -8.32 10.29 8.16
CA ASN A 219 -7.83 8.96 8.52
C ASN A 219 -8.13 8.65 9.98
N SER A 220 -9.06 7.71 10.23
CA SER A 220 -9.44 7.28 11.58
C SER A 220 -8.28 6.72 12.40
N LEU A 221 -7.22 6.24 11.74
CA LEU A 221 -6.02 5.72 12.41
C LEU A 221 -5.02 6.82 12.80
N LEU A 222 -5.28 8.10 12.48
CA LEU A 222 -4.34 9.18 12.79
C LEU A 222 -4.12 9.32 14.31
N GLN A 223 -5.17 9.45 15.10
CA GLN A 223 -5.02 9.61 16.56
C GLN A 223 -4.39 8.37 17.22
N PRO A 224 -4.79 7.12 16.88
CA PRO A 224 -4.07 5.92 17.30
C PRO A 224 -2.58 5.92 16.93
N ALA A 225 -2.24 6.28 15.69
CA ALA A 225 -0.83 6.35 15.27
C ALA A 225 -0.04 7.41 16.07
N LEU A 226 -0.63 8.58 16.30
CA LEU A 226 -0.02 9.66 17.12
C LEU A 226 0.19 9.24 18.58
N SER A 227 -0.69 8.42 19.15
CA SER A 227 -0.51 7.91 20.52
C SER A 227 0.66 6.96 20.67
N LEU A 228 1.03 6.28 19.57
CA LEU A 228 2.15 5.35 19.52
C LEU A 228 3.45 6.03 19.05
N ARG A 229 3.34 7.14 18.34
CA ARG A 229 4.43 7.91 17.71
C ARG A 229 4.12 9.39 17.70
N GLU A 230 4.47 10.09 18.78
CA GLU A 230 4.17 11.53 18.95
C GLU A 230 4.87 12.40 17.91
N GLU A 231 6.04 11.99 17.42
CA GLU A 231 6.78 12.72 16.37
C GLU A 231 6.00 12.90 15.07
N LEU A 232 5.02 12.03 14.78
CA LEU A 232 4.18 12.16 13.60
C LEU A 232 3.33 13.45 13.64
N LYS A 233 3.03 13.96 14.82
CA LYS A 233 2.33 15.24 14.98
C LYS A 233 3.19 16.41 14.48
N GLU A 234 4.47 16.39 14.80
CA GLU A 234 5.43 17.36 14.28
C GLU A 234 5.56 17.23 12.76
N TYR A 235 5.69 15.99 12.27
CA TYR A 235 5.83 15.71 10.83
C TYR A 235 4.69 16.25 9.99
N GLN A 236 3.46 16.27 10.50
CA GLN A 236 2.31 16.83 9.79
C GLN A 236 2.43 18.36 9.54
N HIS A 237 3.21 19.07 10.34
CA HIS A 237 3.29 20.53 10.34
C HIS A 237 4.67 21.09 9.96
N LEU A 238 5.59 20.25 9.44
CA LEU A 238 6.93 20.69 9.02
C LEU A 238 6.92 21.65 7.83
N ILE A 239 5.84 21.66 7.07
CA ILE A 239 5.65 22.59 5.94
C ILE A 239 4.64 23.66 6.35
N GLU A 240 5.12 24.90 6.39
CA GLU A 240 4.26 26.04 6.73
C GLU A 240 3.13 26.21 5.71
N GLY A 241 1.92 26.52 6.21
CA GLY A 241 0.74 26.76 5.37
C GLY A 241 0.08 25.49 4.80
N THR A 242 0.60 24.30 5.13
CA THR A 242 -0.03 23.03 4.73
C THR A 242 0.04 21.98 5.82
N THR A 243 -0.81 20.97 5.73
CA THR A 243 -0.85 19.86 6.68
C THR A 243 -0.54 18.56 5.94
N GLY A 244 0.40 17.78 6.47
CA GLY A 244 0.68 16.43 5.98
C GLY A 244 -0.35 15.43 6.49
N TYR A 245 -0.64 14.41 5.70
CA TYR A 245 -1.64 13.39 5.95
C TYR A 245 -1.01 12.02 6.19
N LEU A 246 -1.63 11.21 7.06
CA LEU A 246 -1.17 9.85 7.36
C LEU A 246 -1.63 8.87 6.25
N SER A 247 -0.72 8.04 5.75
CA SER A 247 -1.06 6.95 4.81
C SER A 247 -1.33 5.64 5.56
N GLY A 248 -2.54 5.10 5.42
CA GLY A 248 -2.94 3.86 6.09
C GLY A 248 -2.75 3.94 7.61
N SER A 249 -2.12 2.94 8.20
CA SER A 249 -1.72 2.94 9.62
C SER A 249 -0.42 3.71 9.89
N GLY A 250 0.16 4.34 8.88
CA GLY A 250 1.44 5.05 8.99
C GLY A 250 2.67 4.14 8.93
N PRO A 251 3.84 4.64 9.31
CA PRO A 251 4.11 5.99 9.82
C PRO A 251 4.41 7.06 8.75
N THR A 252 4.16 6.80 7.47
CA THR A 252 4.39 7.80 6.43
C THR A 252 3.38 8.93 6.52
N ILE A 253 3.89 10.15 6.56
CA ILE A 253 3.12 11.38 6.31
C ILE A 253 3.32 11.77 4.86
N TYR A 254 2.25 12.12 4.15
CA TYR A 254 2.35 12.60 2.77
C TYR A 254 1.78 13.99 2.61
N PHE A 255 2.38 14.76 1.71
CA PHE A 255 1.92 16.06 1.23
C PHE A 255 1.54 15.91 -0.24
N ILE A 256 0.48 16.55 -0.68
CA ILE A 256 -0.08 16.38 -2.03
C ILE A 256 -0.46 17.73 -2.62
N THR A 257 -0.16 17.94 -3.92
CA THR A 257 -0.45 19.18 -4.66
C THR A 257 -0.46 18.92 -6.16
N GLU A 258 -1.16 19.76 -6.92
CA GLU A 258 -1.08 19.79 -8.39
C GLU A 258 0.17 20.52 -8.91
N ASP A 259 0.79 21.35 -8.08
CA ASP A 259 1.93 22.17 -8.43
C ASP A 259 3.24 21.41 -8.17
N LYS A 260 3.97 21.10 -9.26
CA LYS A 260 5.27 20.41 -9.22
C LYS A 260 6.33 21.21 -8.49
N ASP A 261 6.35 22.53 -8.69
CA ASP A 261 7.39 23.39 -8.08
C ASP A 261 7.18 23.49 -6.58
N GLN A 262 5.90 23.56 -6.14
CA GLN A 262 5.54 23.48 -4.73
C GLN A 262 5.97 22.14 -4.11
N ALA A 263 5.68 20.99 -4.75
CA ALA A 263 6.13 19.70 -4.27
C ALA A 263 7.66 19.60 -4.20
N THR A 264 8.37 20.17 -5.17
CA THR A 264 9.82 20.21 -5.18
C THR A 264 10.36 21.03 -4.01
N ALA A 265 9.78 22.19 -3.73
CA ALA A 265 10.14 23.04 -2.59
C ALA A 265 9.91 22.31 -1.25
N TRP A 266 8.77 21.61 -1.11
CA TRP A 266 8.48 20.80 0.07
C TRP A 266 9.50 19.68 0.28
N ASN A 267 9.84 18.95 -0.79
CA ASN A 267 10.82 17.88 -0.73
C ASN A 267 12.22 18.40 -0.33
N GLN A 268 12.64 19.50 -0.90
CA GLN A 268 13.91 20.16 -0.55
C GLN A 268 13.92 20.62 0.92
N LYS A 269 12.84 21.23 1.39
CA LYS A 269 12.71 21.68 2.78
C LYS A 269 12.83 20.51 3.74
N LEU A 270 12.04 19.43 3.54
CA LEU A 270 12.05 18.26 4.40
C LEU A 270 13.41 17.54 4.39
N SER A 271 14.03 17.40 3.21
CA SER A 271 15.35 16.80 3.08
C SER A 271 16.44 17.65 3.78
N SER A 272 16.34 19.00 3.73
CA SER A 272 17.26 19.89 4.43
C SER A 272 17.19 19.80 5.95
N LEU A 273 16.05 19.35 6.47
CA LEU A 273 15.83 19.03 7.90
C LEU A 273 16.37 17.64 8.28
N GLY A 274 16.95 16.90 7.34
CA GLY A 274 17.53 15.57 7.58
C GLY A 274 16.53 14.42 7.47
N HIS A 275 15.31 14.67 7.00
CA HIS A 275 14.30 13.63 6.84
C HIS A 275 14.51 12.82 5.56
N PHE A 276 14.18 11.52 5.61
CA PHE A 276 14.11 10.69 4.41
C PHE A 276 12.79 10.94 3.69
N THR A 277 12.89 11.45 2.46
CA THR A 277 11.74 11.79 1.64
C THR A 277 11.78 11.13 0.27
N ILE A 278 10.63 10.89 -0.31
CA ILE A 278 10.47 10.43 -1.68
C ILE A 278 9.46 11.34 -2.38
N MET A 279 9.88 11.99 -3.46
CA MET A 279 8.98 12.71 -4.34
C MET A 279 8.47 11.78 -5.43
N THR A 280 7.17 11.73 -5.63
CA THR A 280 6.49 10.88 -6.61
C THR A 280 5.24 11.57 -7.13
N THR A 281 4.43 10.87 -7.93
CA THR A 281 3.12 11.32 -8.38
C THR A 281 2.07 10.25 -8.15
N THR A 282 0.80 10.63 -8.23
CA THR A 282 -0.29 9.67 -8.42
C THR A 282 -0.14 8.95 -9.76
N SER A 283 -0.70 7.75 -9.86
CA SER A 283 -0.66 6.91 -11.06
C SER A 283 -2.04 6.32 -11.36
N PRO A 284 -2.42 6.21 -12.64
CA PRO A 284 -3.67 5.56 -13.03
C PRO A 284 -3.56 4.03 -13.16
N THR A 285 -2.35 3.46 -12.99
CA THR A 285 -2.08 2.06 -13.35
C THR A 285 -1.89 1.15 -12.13
N GLY A 286 -2.41 -0.06 -12.25
CA GLY A 286 -2.16 -1.17 -11.32
C GLY A 286 -0.91 -2.00 -11.68
N ALA A 287 -0.97 -3.31 -11.41
CA ALA A 287 0.12 -4.21 -11.75
C ALA A 287 0.29 -4.35 -13.29
N LEU A 288 1.54 -4.47 -13.72
CA LEU A 288 1.93 -4.58 -15.13
C LEU A 288 2.97 -5.69 -15.30
N LEU A 289 2.84 -6.46 -16.39
CA LEU A 289 3.95 -7.30 -16.88
C LEU A 289 5.04 -6.38 -17.44
N GLY A 290 6.30 -6.69 -17.15
CA GLY A 290 7.49 -5.93 -17.55
C GLY A 290 8.41 -6.69 -18.45
#